data_3de94e0c638e819ca87da27b5f597879
#
_entry.id   3de94e0c638e819ca87da27b5f597879
#
_cell.length_a   1.000
_cell.length_b   1.000
_cell.length_c   1.000
_cell.angle_alpha   90.00
_cell.angle_beta   90.00
_cell.angle_gamma   90.00
#
_symmetry.space_group_name_H-M   'P 1'
#
loop_
_entity.id
_entity.type
_entity.pdbx_description
1 polymer ?
#
loop_
_entity_poly.entity_id
_entity_poly.type
_entity_poly.pdbx_seq_one_letter_code
_entity_poly.pdbx_strand_id
1 'polypeptide(L)'
;MKLKVIKIDGASAGSVELGDDIFGLDPRVDILHRVVRWQRNKAQAGTHKVKTRSETSYSRKKIYRQKGTGGARHGDRNAPIFRKGGVYKGPTPRSHAHDLPKKVRTLGLKHALSAKAKEGALVILDKATASGKTSELAKQVKDLGWKRALVIDGTQVNDDFAQAARNIEGLDILPTIGAYVYDILKRDTLVLTKAGVEALEARLK
;
A
#
# COMPACT_ATOMS: atom_id res chain seq x y z
N MET A 1 -2.23 -22.88 -15.34
CA MET A 1 -2.14 -23.39 -13.94
C MET A 1 -3.53 -23.72 -13.43
N LYS A 2 -3.76 -24.93 -12.84
CA LYS A 2 -5.08 -25.30 -12.24
C LYS A 2 -5.07 -25.15 -10.73
N LEU A 3 -6.04 -24.42 -10.17
CA LEU A 3 -6.24 -24.30 -8.72
C LEU A 3 -7.64 -24.77 -8.32
N LYS A 4 -7.71 -25.34 -7.09
CA LYS A 4 -8.99 -25.73 -6.50
C LYS A 4 -9.75 -24.49 -6.04
N VAL A 5 -11.06 -24.50 -6.28
CA VAL A 5 -11.97 -23.47 -5.78
C VAL A 5 -12.59 -23.97 -4.49
N ILE A 6 -12.59 -23.11 -3.49
CA ILE A 6 -13.24 -23.39 -2.20
C ILE A 6 -14.41 -22.43 -1.97
N LYS A 7 -15.36 -22.84 -1.16
CA LYS A 7 -16.37 -21.95 -0.57
C LYS A 7 -15.86 -21.40 0.75
N ILE A 8 -16.51 -20.38 1.28
CA ILE A 8 -16.17 -19.79 2.58
C ILE A 8 -16.29 -20.81 3.74
N ASP A 9 -17.07 -21.87 3.57
CA ASP A 9 -17.23 -22.98 4.51
C ASP A 9 -16.13 -24.04 4.36
N GLY A 10 -15.12 -23.81 3.51
CA GLY A 10 -14.06 -24.78 3.23
C GLY A 10 -14.43 -25.91 2.25
N ALA A 11 -15.68 -26.01 1.82
CA ALA A 11 -16.12 -27.02 0.87
C ALA A 11 -15.52 -26.78 -0.53
N SER A 12 -15.14 -27.85 -1.24
CA SER A 12 -14.65 -27.74 -2.63
C SER A 12 -15.78 -27.36 -3.57
N ALA A 13 -15.53 -26.37 -4.44
CA ALA A 13 -16.48 -25.86 -5.45
C ALA A 13 -15.94 -26.02 -6.89
N GLY A 14 -15.06 -26.99 -7.13
CA GLY A 14 -14.49 -27.28 -8.44
C GLY A 14 -13.06 -26.79 -8.61
N SER A 15 -12.67 -26.48 -9.83
CA SER A 15 -11.34 -25.96 -10.17
C SER A 15 -11.45 -24.86 -11.24
N VAL A 16 -10.53 -23.92 -11.24
CA VAL A 16 -10.39 -22.86 -12.24
C VAL A 16 -9.01 -22.96 -12.88
N GLU A 17 -8.93 -22.76 -14.18
CA GLU A 17 -7.68 -22.61 -14.92
C GLU A 17 -7.28 -21.13 -14.93
N LEU A 18 -6.07 -20.86 -14.50
CA LEU A 18 -5.46 -19.51 -14.49
C LEU A 18 -4.49 -19.40 -15.66
N GLY A 19 -4.52 -18.25 -16.32
CA GLY A 19 -3.59 -17.95 -17.44
C GLY A 19 -2.15 -17.81 -16.96
N ASP A 20 -1.25 -18.56 -17.57
CA ASP A 20 0.18 -18.54 -17.21
C ASP A 20 0.84 -17.19 -17.51
N ASP A 21 0.31 -16.41 -18.46
CA ASP A 21 0.75 -15.05 -18.79
C ASP A 21 0.57 -14.03 -17.63
N ILE A 22 -0.24 -14.37 -16.63
CA ILE A 22 -0.56 -13.51 -15.50
C ILE A 22 -0.10 -14.11 -14.18
N PHE A 23 -0.24 -15.44 -14.01
CA PHE A 23 0.02 -16.14 -12.75
C PHE A 23 1.26 -17.05 -12.79
N GLY A 24 1.83 -17.28 -13.98
CA GLY A 24 2.96 -18.20 -14.18
C GLY A 24 4.33 -17.53 -14.32
N LEU A 25 4.41 -16.21 -14.24
CA LEU A 25 5.66 -15.48 -14.45
C LEU A 25 6.68 -15.69 -13.33
N ASP A 26 7.97 -15.59 -13.65
CA ASP A 26 9.03 -15.52 -12.65
C ASP A 26 9.01 -14.15 -11.95
N PRO A 27 8.82 -14.10 -10.62
CA PRO A 27 8.72 -12.82 -9.91
C PRO A 27 10.01 -12.01 -10.00
N ARG A 28 9.91 -10.77 -10.49
CA ARG A 28 11.02 -9.83 -10.56
C ARG A 28 10.94 -8.84 -9.40
N VAL A 29 11.82 -9.00 -8.43
CA VAL A 29 11.87 -8.20 -7.20
C VAL A 29 12.16 -6.73 -7.50
N ASP A 30 13.00 -6.41 -8.51
CA ASP A 30 13.30 -5.04 -8.93
C ASP A 30 12.05 -4.28 -9.40
N ILE A 31 11.19 -4.94 -10.19
CA ILE A 31 9.92 -4.36 -10.67
C ILE A 31 8.95 -4.17 -9.51
N LEU A 32 8.78 -5.19 -8.67
CA LEU A 32 7.93 -5.14 -7.48
C LEU A 32 8.34 -4.00 -6.55
N HIS A 33 9.63 -3.86 -6.25
CA HIS A 33 10.16 -2.77 -5.43
C HIS A 33 9.86 -1.38 -6.03
N ARG A 34 10.03 -1.21 -7.34
CA ARG A 34 9.73 0.05 -8.03
C ARG A 34 8.25 0.43 -7.91
N VAL A 35 7.34 -0.54 -8.11
CA VAL A 35 5.90 -0.30 -8.00
C VAL A 35 5.48 0.00 -6.56
N VAL A 36 5.97 -0.78 -5.58
CA VAL A 36 5.70 -0.53 -4.16
C VAL A 36 6.20 0.86 -3.73
N ARG A 37 7.42 1.24 -4.13
CA ARG A 37 7.97 2.57 -3.86
C ARG A 37 7.11 3.67 -4.46
N TRP A 38 6.67 3.50 -5.72
CA TRP A 38 5.78 4.43 -6.40
C TRP A 38 4.44 4.59 -5.63
N GLN A 39 3.81 3.51 -5.23
CA GLN A 39 2.54 3.53 -4.49
C GLN A 39 2.69 4.22 -3.13
N ARG A 40 3.71 3.88 -2.36
CA ARG A 40 3.99 4.50 -1.06
C ARG A 40 4.30 5.99 -1.17
N ASN A 41 5.10 6.38 -2.16
CA ASN A 41 5.44 7.79 -2.38
C ASN A 41 4.20 8.60 -2.81
N LYS A 42 3.31 8.02 -3.62
CA LYS A 42 2.05 8.67 -4.01
C LYS A 42 1.10 8.88 -2.82
N ALA A 43 1.08 7.95 -1.87
CA ALA A 43 0.26 8.06 -0.66
C ALA A 43 0.85 9.00 0.39
N GLN A 44 2.13 9.36 0.29
CA GLN A 44 2.82 10.18 1.27
C GLN A 44 2.40 11.65 1.15
N ALA A 45 1.81 12.20 2.23
CA ALA A 45 1.29 13.58 2.26
C ALA A 45 2.40 14.65 2.17
N GLY A 46 3.61 14.38 2.67
CA GLY A 46 4.76 15.27 2.59
C GLY A 46 4.62 16.58 3.38
N THR A 47 3.90 16.56 4.49
CA THR A 47 3.58 17.74 5.31
C THR A 47 4.68 18.15 6.30
N HIS A 48 5.81 17.44 6.31
CA HIS A 48 6.94 17.74 7.20
C HIS A 48 7.54 19.12 6.89
N LYS A 49 7.75 19.89 7.93
CA LYS A 49 8.28 21.26 7.82
C LYS A 49 9.11 21.64 9.04
N VAL A 50 10.19 22.38 8.83
CA VAL A 50 10.95 23.07 9.87
C VAL A 50 10.78 24.58 9.72
N LYS A 51 10.96 25.31 10.79
CA LYS A 51 10.98 26.78 10.76
C LYS A 51 12.32 27.28 10.22
N THR A 52 12.30 27.98 9.11
CA THR A 52 13.45 28.70 8.56
C THR A 52 13.72 29.98 9.34
N ARG A 53 14.89 30.60 9.14
CA ARG A 53 15.22 31.86 9.84
C ARG A 53 14.24 33.01 9.56
N SER A 54 13.56 33.01 8.42
CA SER A 54 12.54 34.00 8.10
C SER A 54 11.22 33.79 8.84
N GLU A 55 10.94 32.56 9.29
CA GLU A 55 9.71 32.17 9.98
C GLU A 55 9.83 32.17 11.51
N THR A 56 11.08 32.21 12.03
CA THR A 56 11.32 32.33 13.47
C THR A 56 11.05 33.75 13.92
N SER A 57 10.30 33.88 15.04
CA SER A 57 9.98 35.18 15.65
C SER A 57 11.14 35.63 16.54
N TYR A 58 11.99 36.51 16.03
CA TYR A 58 13.08 37.12 16.75
C TYR A 58 13.30 38.57 16.26
N SER A 59 14.00 39.37 17.09
CA SER A 59 14.46 40.68 16.68
C SER A 59 15.44 40.56 15.49
N ARG A 60 15.15 41.31 14.42
CA ARG A 60 16.03 41.41 13.25
C ARG A 60 17.15 42.42 13.45
N LYS A 61 17.20 43.08 14.62
CA LYS A 61 18.25 44.04 14.96
C LYS A 61 19.61 43.30 15.05
N LYS A 62 20.65 43.94 14.57
CA LYS A 62 22.04 43.51 14.75
C LYS A 62 22.33 43.37 16.24
N ILE A 63 22.92 42.24 16.67
CA ILE A 63 23.13 41.89 18.10
C ILE A 63 24.01 42.94 18.78
N TYR A 64 25.10 43.35 18.14
CA TYR A 64 26.02 44.37 18.59
C TYR A 64 26.73 45.05 17.41
N ARG A 65 27.49 46.14 17.68
CA ARG A 65 28.24 46.92 16.69
C ARG A 65 29.29 46.06 15.97
N GLN A 66 29.66 46.47 14.75
CA GLN A 66 30.53 45.72 13.84
C GLN A 66 31.97 45.51 14.37
N LYS A 67 32.51 46.44 15.15
CA LYS A 67 33.85 46.44 15.69
C LYS A 67 33.84 46.88 17.17
N GLY A 68 34.92 46.56 17.92
CA GLY A 68 35.12 47.03 19.27
C GLY A 68 34.37 46.25 20.35
N THR A 69 33.96 44.98 20.09
CA THR A 69 33.32 44.10 21.08
C THR A 69 34.17 42.89 21.44
N GLY A 70 35.31 42.66 20.76
CA GLY A 70 36.14 41.46 20.98
C GLY A 70 35.50 40.12 20.56
N GLY A 71 34.21 40.12 20.21
CA GLY A 71 33.47 38.92 19.80
C GLY A 71 33.37 38.77 18.27
N ALA A 72 32.91 37.58 17.83
CA ALA A 72 32.68 37.31 16.42
C ALA A 72 31.58 38.23 15.87
N ARG A 73 31.67 38.59 14.59
CA ARG A 73 30.70 39.45 13.93
C ARG A 73 29.41 38.72 13.65
N HIS A 74 28.29 39.21 14.19
CA HIS A 74 26.97 38.62 14.00
C HIS A 74 25.95 39.67 13.50
N GLY A 75 24.98 39.20 12.72
CA GLY A 75 23.80 39.98 12.37
C GLY A 75 22.71 39.83 13.43
N ASP A 76 21.63 39.21 13.03
CA ASP A 76 20.45 38.95 13.86
C ASP A 76 20.52 37.62 14.61
N ARG A 77 19.69 37.45 15.64
CA ARG A 77 19.70 36.31 16.52
C ARG A 77 18.96 35.09 15.97
N ASN A 78 18.26 35.22 14.84
CA ASN A 78 17.57 34.13 14.17
C ASN A 78 18.47 33.29 13.26
N ALA A 79 19.76 33.61 13.18
CA ALA A 79 20.71 32.85 12.38
C ALA A 79 20.84 31.40 12.90
N PRO A 80 21.04 30.43 12.00
CA PRO A 80 21.09 29.00 12.36
C PRO A 80 22.19 28.63 13.35
N ILE A 81 23.21 29.45 13.49
CA ILE A 81 24.33 29.26 14.42
C ILE A 81 23.92 29.41 15.89
N PHE A 82 22.84 30.12 16.17
CA PHE A 82 22.38 30.36 17.53
C PHE A 82 21.38 29.31 18.00
N ARG A 83 21.37 29.04 19.31
CA ARG A 83 20.34 28.21 19.93
C ARG A 83 18.96 28.81 19.65
N LYS A 84 18.01 27.97 19.24
CA LYS A 84 16.66 28.37 18.80
C LYS A 84 16.65 29.26 17.53
N GLY A 85 17.75 29.38 16.81
CA GLY A 85 17.79 29.96 15.47
C GLY A 85 17.05 29.11 14.45
N GLY A 86 16.81 29.67 13.24
CA GLY A 86 16.13 28.94 12.18
C GLY A 86 16.96 27.76 11.66
N VAL A 87 16.30 26.73 11.17
CA VAL A 87 16.94 25.59 10.52
C VAL A 87 17.15 25.89 9.03
N TYR A 88 18.33 25.57 8.51
CA TYR A 88 18.61 25.66 7.07
C TYR A 88 18.71 24.28 6.43
N LYS A 89 18.32 24.15 5.15
CA LYS A 89 18.28 22.87 4.41
C LYS A 89 17.51 21.76 5.12
N GLY A 90 16.58 22.10 6.01
CA GLY A 90 15.70 21.15 6.66
C GLY A 90 14.53 20.72 5.75
N PRO A 91 13.69 19.77 6.19
CA PRO A 91 12.54 19.33 5.42
C PRO A 91 11.55 20.48 5.18
N THR A 92 11.06 20.55 3.95
CA THR A 92 10.00 21.46 3.52
C THR A 92 8.82 20.67 2.97
N PRO A 93 7.58 21.19 3.08
CA PRO A 93 6.43 20.53 2.49
C PRO A 93 6.64 20.33 0.99
N ARG A 94 6.51 19.08 0.54
CA ARG A 94 6.64 18.75 -0.88
C ARG A 94 5.85 17.50 -1.23
N SER A 95 5.43 17.38 -2.48
CA SER A 95 4.91 16.13 -3.01
C SER A 95 6.07 15.13 -3.20
N HIS A 96 5.84 13.88 -2.79
CA HIS A 96 6.74 12.77 -3.06
C HIS A 96 6.30 11.95 -4.28
N ALA A 97 5.14 12.30 -4.88
CA ALA A 97 4.62 11.61 -6.04
C ALA A 97 5.58 11.71 -7.23
N HIS A 98 5.70 10.63 -7.95
CA HIS A 98 6.40 10.54 -9.21
C HIS A 98 5.65 9.62 -10.16
N ASP A 99 5.91 9.69 -11.45
CA ASP A 99 5.24 8.86 -12.43
C ASP A 99 5.98 7.55 -12.68
N LEU A 100 5.19 6.52 -12.95
CA LEU A 100 5.68 5.21 -13.37
C LEU A 100 4.90 4.80 -14.63
N PRO A 101 5.57 4.36 -15.71
CA PRO A 101 4.92 3.95 -16.95
C PRO A 101 3.83 2.90 -16.73
N LYS A 102 2.70 3.02 -17.43
CA LYS A 102 1.55 2.10 -17.30
C LYS A 102 1.97 0.63 -17.48
N LYS A 103 2.79 0.34 -18.51
CA LYS A 103 3.31 -1.02 -18.77
C LYS A 103 4.07 -1.62 -17.59
N VAL A 104 4.89 -0.80 -16.89
CA VAL A 104 5.64 -1.27 -15.71
C VAL A 104 4.69 -1.55 -14.54
N ARG A 105 3.65 -0.74 -14.35
CA ARG A 105 2.62 -0.97 -13.31
C ARG A 105 1.85 -2.26 -13.56
N THR A 106 1.42 -2.49 -14.80
CA THR A 106 0.73 -3.73 -15.22
C THR A 106 1.64 -4.95 -15.02
N LEU A 107 2.89 -4.87 -15.47
CA LEU A 107 3.86 -5.94 -15.29
C LEU A 107 4.13 -6.23 -13.80
N GLY A 108 4.23 -5.19 -12.97
CA GLY A 108 4.38 -5.35 -11.52
C GLY A 108 3.20 -6.06 -10.86
N LEU A 109 1.97 -5.80 -11.31
CA LEU A 109 0.79 -6.51 -10.80
C LEU A 109 0.81 -7.99 -11.21
N LYS A 110 1.16 -8.31 -12.46
CA LYS A 110 1.34 -9.69 -12.92
C LYS A 110 2.40 -10.44 -12.09
N HIS A 111 3.54 -9.82 -11.82
CA HIS A 111 4.58 -10.41 -10.98
C HIS A 111 4.15 -10.59 -9.51
N ALA A 112 3.33 -9.70 -8.95
CA ALA A 112 2.81 -9.87 -7.59
C ALA A 112 1.84 -11.04 -7.48
N LEU A 113 0.95 -11.21 -8.46
CA LEU A 113 0.04 -12.34 -8.55
C LEU A 113 0.80 -13.66 -8.73
N SER A 114 1.79 -13.69 -9.63
CA SER A 114 2.65 -14.84 -9.85
C SER A 114 3.48 -15.21 -8.62
N ALA A 115 3.96 -14.24 -7.85
CA ALA A 115 4.68 -14.49 -6.60
C ALA A 115 3.78 -15.24 -5.61
N LYS A 116 2.56 -14.75 -5.40
CA LYS A 116 1.58 -15.40 -4.50
C LYS A 116 1.18 -16.80 -4.98
N ALA A 117 1.06 -16.99 -6.29
CA ALA A 117 0.79 -18.31 -6.87
C ALA A 117 1.94 -19.29 -6.65
N LYS A 118 3.20 -18.87 -6.83
CA LYS A 118 4.41 -19.70 -6.61
C LYS A 118 4.64 -20.03 -5.14
N GLU A 119 4.35 -19.09 -4.23
CA GLU A 119 4.41 -19.29 -2.78
C GLU A 119 3.32 -20.25 -2.26
N GLY A 120 2.35 -20.65 -3.10
CA GLY A 120 1.17 -21.42 -2.66
C GLY A 120 0.22 -20.61 -1.77
N ALA A 121 0.39 -19.30 -1.73
CA ALA A 121 -0.40 -18.36 -0.92
C ALA A 121 -1.62 -17.80 -1.67
N LEU A 122 -1.93 -18.33 -2.86
CA LEU A 122 -3.09 -17.96 -3.66
C LEU A 122 -4.23 -18.95 -3.46
N VAL A 123 -5.39 -18.45 -3.07
CA VAL A 123 -6.61 -19.22 -2.86
C VAL A 123 -7.71 -18.70 -3.77
N ILE A 124 -8.47 -19.60 -4.38
CA ILE A 124 -9.62 -19.22 -5.21
C ILE A 124 -10.91 -19.50 -4.44
N LEU A 125 -11.70 -18.46 -4.23
CA LEU A 125 -13.02 -18.52 -3.58
C LEU A 125 -14.13 -18.53 -4.64
N ASP A 126 -15.18 -19.27 -4.42
CA ASP A 126 -16.34 -19.27 -5.33
C ASP A 126 -17.02 -17.89 -5.34
N LYS A 127 -17.46 -17.46 -4.17
CA LYS A 127 -18.08 -16.13 -3.94
C LYS A 127 -17.71 -15.61 -2.55
N ALA A 128 -17.48 -14.30 -2.44
CA ALA A 128 -17.29 -13.62 -1.16
C ALA A 128 -18.64 -13.18 -0.60
N THR A 129 -19.39 -14.11 0.01
CA THR A 129 -20.70 -13.84 0.63
C THR A 129 -20.64 -14.11 2.12
N ALA A 130 -21.26 -13.25 2.91
CA ALA A 130 -21.40 -13.40 4.36
C ALA A 130 -22.76 -12.90 4.82
N SER A 131 -23.16 -13.26 6.04
CA SER A 131 -24.43 -12.83 6.66
C SER A 131 -24.41 -11.40 7.20
N GLY A 132 -23.33 -10.63 6.98
CA GLY A 132 -23.10 -9.30 7.57
C GLY A 132 -22.60 -9.35 9.01
N LYS A 133 -22.58 -10.52 9.67
CA LYS A 133 -22.10 -10.66 11.04
C LYS A 133 -20.61 -10.96 11.12
N THR A 134 -19.87 -10.10 11.80
CA THR A 134 -18.41 -10.23 11.96
C THR A 134 -18.00 -11.48 12.71
N SER A 135 -18.79 -11.91 13.71
CA SER A 135 -18.48 -13.09 14.55
C SER A 135 -18.51 -14.40 13.75
N GLU A 136 -19.44 -14.53 12.81
CA GLU A 136 -19.57 -15.71 11.95
C GLU A 136 -18.41 -15.77 10.93
N LEU A 137 -18.16 -14.63 10.25
CA LEU A 137 -17.05 -14.53 9.31
C LEU A 137 -15.69 -14.76 9.99
N ALA A 138 -15.48 -14.23 11.20
CA ALA A 138 -14.23 -14.42 11.94
C ALA A 138 -13.96 -15.90 12.26
N LYS A 139 -14.99 -16.68 12.58
CA LYS A 139 -14.86 -18.14 12.78
C LYS A 139 -14.45 -18.82 11.48
N GLN A 140 -15.16 -18.55 10.38
CA GLN A 140 -14.88 -19.13 9.05
C GLN A 140 -13.45 -18.82 8.58
N VAL A 141 -13.00 -17.56 8.72
CA VAL A 141 -11.64 -17.11 8.37
C VAL A 141 -10.58 -17.84 9.22
N LYS A 142 -10.87 -18.06 10.51
CA LYS A 142 -9.99 -18.79 11.41
C LYS A 142 -9.92 -20.29 11.06
N ASP A 143 -11.05 -20.89 10.72
CA ASP A 143 -11.13 -22.31 10.31
C ASP A 143 -10.38 -22.55 8.99
N LEU A 144 -10.40 -21.57 8.06
CA LEU A 144 -9.62 -21.57 6.83
C LEU A 144 -8.12 -21.27 7.06
N GLY A 145 -7.71 -20.90 8.27
CA GLY A 145 -6.32 -20.58 8.61
C GLY A 145 -5.81 -19.26 8.08
N TRP A 146 -6.69 -18.35 7.66
CA TRP A 146 -6.28 -17.05 7.12
C TRP A 146 -5.94 -16.08 8.25
N LYS A 147 -4.66 -15.87 8.48
CA LYS A 147 -4.17 -14.91 9.50
C LYS A 147 -4.21 -13.48 8.99
N ARG A 148 -3.65 -13.24 7.79
CA ARG A 148 -3.60 -11.93 7.13
C ARG A 148 -3.94 -12.14 5.67
N ALA A 149 -5.21 -11.92 5.31
CA ALA A 149 -5.72 -12.20 3.99
C ALA A 149 -6.19 -10.92 3.27
N LEU A 150 -5.97 -10.87 1.96
CA LEU A 150 -6.57 -9.91 1.06
C LEU A 150 -7.53 -10.64 0.15
N VAL A 151 -8.80 -10.28 0.20
CA VAL A 151 -9.82 -10.79 -0.72
C VAL A 151 -9.98 -9.80 -1.86
N ILE A 152 -9.86 -10.25 -3.10
CA ILE A 152 -10.17 -9.46 -4.29
C ILE A 152 -11.39 -10.04 -4.95
N ASP A 153 -12.44 -9.27 -4.96
CA ASP A 153 -13.72 -9.60 -5.61
C ASP A 153 -13.78 -9.04 -7.04
N GLY A 154 -14.88 -9.23 -7.73
CA GLY A 154 -15.14 -8.72 -9.07
C GLY A 154 -15.12 -7.20 -9.17
N THR A 155 -15.95 -6.65 -10.03
CA THR A 155 -16.08 -5.18 -10.21
C THR A 155 -16.74 -4.50 -9.02
N GLN A 156 -17.65 -5.19 -8.36
CA GLN A 156 -18.34 -4.74 -7.14
C GLN A 156 -18.10 -5.75 -6.02
N VAL A 157 -17.96 -5.24 -4.82
CA VAL A 157 -17.79 -6.04 -3.59
C VAL A 157 -19.16 -6.26 -2.98
N ASN A 158 -19.38 -7.44 -2.38
CA ASN A 158 -20.60 -7.70 -1.61
C ASN A 158 -20.58 -6.86 -0.32
N ASP A 159 -21.61 -6.03 -0.12
CA ASP A 159 -21.70 -5.08 1.00
C ASP A 159 -21.75 -5.79 2.35
N ASP A 160 -22.48 -6.90 2.47
CA ASP A 160 -22.58 -7.67 3.70
C ASP A 160 -21.22 -8.27 4.10
N PHE A 161 -20.48 -8.79 3.11
CA PHE A 161 -19.13 -9.28 3.35
C PHE A 161 -18.18 -8.15 3.74
N ALA A 162 -18.26 -7.01 3.06
CA ALA A 162 -17.42 -5.85 3.36
C ALA A 162 -17.66 -5.31 4.78
N GLN A 163 -18.94 -5.23 5.21
CA GLN A 163 -19.30 -4.82 6.56
C GLN A 163 -18.77 -5.80 7.62
N ALA A 164 -18.93 -7.11 7.38
CA ALA A 164 -18.43 -8.14 8.28
C ALA A 164 -16.90 -8.15 8.36
N ALA A 165 -16.20 -7.99 7.22
CA ALA A 165 -14.74 -8.03 7.13
C ALA A 165 -14.05 -6.80 7.74
N ARG A 166 -14.67 -5.62 7.65
CA ARG A 166 -14.09 -4.34 8.05
C ARG A 166 -13.53 -4.31 9.48
N ASN A 167 -14.14 -5.04 10.41
CA ASN A 167 -13.72 -5.05 11.80
C ASN A 167 -12.80 -6.24 12.15
N ILE A 168 -12.47 -7.11 11.19
CA ILE A 168 -11.57 -8.24 11.42
C ILE A 168 -10.15 -7.79 11.12
N GLU A 169 -9.29 -7.81 12.15
CA GLU A 169 -7.89 -7.46 11.97
C GLU A 169 -7.20 -8.42 11.00
N GLY A 170 -6.53 -7.87 10.03
CA GLY A 170 -5.78 -8.67 9.05
C GLY A 170 -6.58 -9.10 7.81
N LEU A 171 -7.90 -8.91 7.77
CA LEU A 171 -8.73 -9.21 6.62
C LEU A 171 -9.15 -7.93 5.91
N ASP A 172 -8.78 -7.82 4.62
CA ASP A 172 -9.24 -6.73 3.75
C ASP A 172 -9.96 -7.30 2.54
N ILE A 173 -10.96 -6.57 2.03
CA ILE A 173 -11.62 -6.88 0.76
C ILE A 173 -11.56 -5.67 -0.16
N LEU A 174 -11.23 -5.92 -1.41
CA LEU A 174 -11.11 -4.89 -2.44
C LEU A 174 -11.80 -5.35 -3.73
N PRO A 175 -12.38 -4.42 -4.50
CA PRO A 175 -12.77 -4.71 -5.88
C PRO A 175 -11.52 -4.86 -6.75
N THR A 176 -11.66 -5.50 -7.91
CA THR A 176 -10.57 -5.70 -8.88
C THR A 176 -9.83 -4.40 -9.24
N ILE A 177 -10.53 -3.28 -9.32
CA ILE A 177 -9.93 -1.97 -9.63
C ILE A 177 -8.99 -1.50 -8.52
N GLY A 178 -9.27 -1.89 -7.27
CA GLY A 178 -8.48 -1.58 -6.08
C GLY A 178 -7.29 -2.53 -5.84
N ALA A 179 -7.06 -3.52 -6.70
CA ALA A 179 -5.94 -4.44 -6.57
C ALA A 179 -4.61 -3.72 -6.81
N TYR A 180 -3.84 -3.52 -5.74
CA TYR A 180 -2.52 -2.90 -5.75
C TYR A 180 -1.42 -3.86 -5.31
N VAL A 181 -0.24 -3.72 -5.91
CA VAL A 181 0.94 -4.57 -5.60
C VAL A 181 1.31 -4.52 -4.13
N TYR A 182 1.28 -3.33 -3.52
CA TYR A 182 1.61 -3.16 -2.11
C TYR A 182 0.68 -3.96 -1.19
N ASP A 183 -0.63 -3.92 -1.44
CA ASP A 183 -1.62 -4.61 -0.62
C ASP A 183 -1.53 -6.12 -0.78
N ILE A 184 -1.29 -6.61 -2.01
CA ILE A 184 -1.08 -8.03 -2.29
C ILE A 184 0.15 -8.57 -1.55
N LEU A 185 1.28 -7.84 -1.58
CA LEU A 185 2.51 -8.28 -0.93
C LEU A 185 2.48 -8.10 0.60
N LYS A 186 1.69 -7.16 1.11
CA LYS A 186 1.54 -6.91 2.55
C LYS A 186 0.82 -8.05 3.28
N ARG A 187 -0.08 -8.76 2.61
CA ARG A 187 -0.87 -9.86 3.17
C ARG A 187 -0.23 -11.22 2.90
N ASP A 188 -0.40 -12.16 3.82
CA ASP A 188 0.19 -13.50 3.70
C ASP A 188 -0.58 -14.32 2.65
N THR A 189 -1.90 -14.31 2.71
CA THR A 189 -2.78 -15.02 1.78
C THR A 189 -3.49 -14.05 0.85
N LEU A 190 -3.48 -14.37 -0.46
CA LEU A 190 -4.27 -13.70 -1.47
C LEU A 190 -5.46 -14.58 -1.84
N VAL A 191 -6.67 -14.05 -1.68
CA VAL A 191 -7.90 -14.74 -2.02
C VAL A 191 -8.56 -14.04 -3.20
N LEU A 192 -8.78 -14.75 -4.29
CA LEU A 192 -9.49 -14.24 -5.47
C LEU A 192 -10.84 -14.93 -5.59
N THR A 193 -11.91 -14.18 -5.81
CA THR A 193 -13.17 -14.79 -6.25
C THR A 193 -13.09 -15.20 -7.72
N LYS A 194 -13.95 -16.12 -8.18
CA LYS A 194 -14.05 -16.44 -9.62
C LYS A 194 -14.27 -15.19 -10.47
N ALA A 195 -15.24 -14.35 -10.07
CA ALA A 195 -15.48 -13.06 -10.73
C ALA A 195 -14.26 -12.14 -10.68
N GLY A 196 -13.49 -12.16 -9.59
CA GLY A 196 -12.24 -11.41 -9.43
C GLY A 196 -11.16 -11.88 -10.39
N VAL A 197 -11.03 -13.20 -10.62
CA VAL A 197 -10.08 -13.76 -11.61
C VAL A 197 -10.43 -13.29 -13.01
N GLU A 198 -11.67 -13.46 -13.46
CA GLU A 198 -12.13 -13.05 -14.78
C GLU A 198 -11.91 -11.54 -15.02
N ALA A 199 -12.24 -10.71 -14.02
CA ALA A 199 -12.05 -9.27 -14.10
C ALA A 199 -10.57 -8.86 -14.10
N LEU A 200 -9.69 -9.57 -13.36
CA LEU A 200 -8.24 -9.35 -13.39
C LEU A 200 -7.64 -9.74 -14.73
N GLU A 201 -8.04 -10.86 -15.30
CA GLU A 201 -7.59 -11.29 -16.62
C GLU A 201 -8.01 -10.30 -17.71
N ALA A 202 -9.26 -9.83 -17.69
CA ALA A 202 -9.73 -8.81 -18.62
C ALA A 202 -8.98 -7.48 -18.50
N ARG A 203 -8.58 -7.10 -17.26
CA ARG A 203 -7.82 -5.87 -16.99
C ARG A 203 -6.35 -5.95 -17.41
N LEU A 204 -5.76 -7.15 -17.39
CA LEU A 204 -4.32 -7.37 -17.58
C LEU A 204 -3.95 -7.89 -18.97
N LYS A 205 -4.93 -8.28 -19.77
CA LYS A 205 -4.75 -8.53 -21.20
C LYS A 205 -4.54 -7.22 -21.93
#